data_325b32f1c8f7f162ea5be39ad5fa11a4
#
_entry.id   325b32f1c8f7f162ea5be39ad5fa11a4
#
_cell.length_a   1.000
_cell.length_b   1.000
_cell.length_c   1.000
_cell.angle_alpha   90.00
_cell.angle_beta   90.00
_cell.angle_gamma   90.00
#
_symmetry.space_group_name_H-M   'P 1'
#
loop_
_entity.id
_entity.type
_entity.pdbx_description
1 polymer ?
#
loop_
_entity_poly.entity_id
_entity_poly.type
_entity_poly.pdbx_seq_one_letter_code
_entity_poly.pdbx_strand_id
1 'polypeptide(L)'
;VMALNMYDVLEKTGSKLDIDQLEKIIGFPCVPTIAKTGEGITHVLDHIVNIHEEKETLLKHIHINYGSSIEKEIEKIKPLIESHNEIAVDYPFRYIILKLLEGDKHTEEMIKKSFADFEPIRKQVEESREAIAMTYDEDITSVITNAKYGFIRGALNETLEWKEGVQNDLEYKADRILTHKWLGFPFLLLFLFLMFEATFQLGAYPQDWIESLVSWVGDGIKEIMPEGMLSDLLVGGIIAGVGGVIVFLPNILILFFFIAILEDTGYMARAAFIMDRVMHKVGLHGKSFIPMLSGFGCGVPAIMATRTLENPKDRIITMMAIPFMSCSARLPVYLLLVSAFFAEKQGLMLFLIYLIGIVFAILTALLLKKTKFKNNSEEFVMELPPYRIPTWRSVLIHMWDKAVQYLKKMGTVILLASIILWALNYFPSSSPELDEIDAKIAQVDENSDEYAELTLLRSSVQSENSYIGSIGKFIAPVFQPLGFDWKTSVSILTGLAAKEIVVSSMGILYQADGEADEESEKLVSALQNAQYKDGTHVFTPIVAFSLMLFILLCSPCIAAVTALAKESTA
;
A
#
# COMPACT_ATOMS: atom_id res chain seq x y z
N VAL A 1 1.88 23.50 -25.08
CA VAL A 1 2.85 24.13 -24.15
C VAL A 1 3.68 23.05 -23.49
N MET A 2 5.00 23.23 -23.41
CA MET A 2 5.91 22.34 -22.68
C MET A 2 6.37 23.02 -21.39
N ALA A 3 6.05 22.46 -20.24
CA ALA A 3 6.58 22.90 -18.97
C ALA A 3 7.92 22.20 -18.70
N LEU A 4 9.02 22.94 -18.74
CA LEU A 4 10.37 22.44 -18.44
C LEU A 4 10.60 22.46 -16.94
N ASN A 5 10.08 21.42 -16.25
CA ASN A 5 10.13 21.37 -14.79
C ASN A 5 11.55 21.05 -14.27
N MET A 6 11.77 21.39 -13.00
CA MET A 6 13.08 21.22 -12.33
C MET A 6 14.19 22.09 -12.97
N TYR A 7 13.84 23.23 -13.52
CA TYR A 7 14.77 24.13 -14.21
C TYR A 7 15.91 24.64 -13.28
N ASP A 8 15.62 24.76 -11.98
CA ASP A 8 16.61 25.06 -10.94
C ASP A 8 17.76 24.04 -10.87
N VAL A 9 17.52 22.80 -11.28
CA VAL A 9 18.57 21.76 -11.34
C VAL A 9 19.48 22.00 -12.52
N LEU A 10 18.92 22.35 -13.69
CA LEU A 10 19.71 22.71 -14.87
C LEU A 10 20.61 23.91 -14.59
N GLU A 11 20.07 24.95 -13.97
CA GLU A 11 20.84 26.14 -13.60
C GLU A 11 21.98 25.84 -12.63
N LYS A 12 21.74 24.99 -11.64
CA LYS A 12 22.78 24.55 -10.67
C LYS A 12 23.93 23.78 -11.32
N THR A 13 23.69 23.07 -12.42
CA THR A 13 24.77 22.44 -13.20
C THR A 13 25.61 23.45 -13.97
N GLY A 14 25.15 24.70 -14.08
CA GLY A 14 25.77 25.73 -14.90
C GLY A 14 25.57 25.53 -16.40
N SER A 15 24.73 24.55 -16.80
CA SER A 15 24.31 24.32 -18.18
C SER A 15 23.28 25.38 -18.58
N LYS A 16 23.28 25.76 -19.84
CA LYS A 16 22.33 26.75 -20.37
C LYS A 16 21.51 26.14 -21.48
N LEU A 17 20.20 26.33 -21.43
CA LEU A 17 19.27 25.93 -22.48
C LEU A 17 18.75 27.17 -23.19
N ASP A 18 18.96 27.24 -24.50
CA ASP A 18 18.37 28.27 -25.36
C ASP A 18 16.91 27.89 -25.64
N ILE A 19 16.02 28.48 -24.84
CA ILE A 19 14.56 28.19 -24.90
C ILE A 19 13.97 28.72 -26.20
N ASP A 20 14.38 29.91 -26.64
CA ASP A 20 13.85 30.52 -27.86
C ASP A 20 14.18 29.70 -29.11
N GLN A 21 15.37 29.10 -29.14
CA GLN A 21 15.76 28.20 -30.23
C GLN A 21 15.07 26.85 -30.11
N LEU A 22 14.90 26.32 -28.90
CA LEU A 22 14.15 25.08 -28.65
C LEU A 22 12.70 25.21 -29.12
N GLU A 23 12.01 26.31 -28.77
CA GLU A 23 10.65 26.60 -29.23
C GLU A 23 10.52 26.63 -30.76
N LYS A 24 11.51 27.21 -31.44
CA LYS A 24 11.55 27.22 -32.91
C LYS A 24 11.71 25.83 -33.51
N ILE A 25 12.49 24.95 -32.86
CA ILE A 25 12.73 23.57 -33.30
C ILE A 25 11.51 22.70 -33.05
N ILE A 26 10.87 22.81 -31.86
CA ILE A 26 9.73 21.96 -31.49
C ILE A 26 8.37 22.56 -31.85
N GLY A 27 8.30 23.86 -32.22
CA GLY A 27 7.12 24.52 -32.76
C GLY A 27 6.03 24.85 -31.78
N PHE A 28 6.33 24.90 -30.48
CA PHE A 28 5.38 25.30 -29.44
C PHE A 28 6.09 25.88 -28.22
N PRO A 29 5.39 26.72 -27.41
CA PRO A 29 5.99 27.40 -26.26
C PRO A 29 6.56 26.45 -25.21
N CYS A 30 7.75 26.81 -24.70
CA CYS A 30 8.48 26.12 -23.64
C CYS A 30 8.66 27.03 -22.44
N VAL A 31 8.12 26.68 -21.31
CA VAL A 31 8.17 27.48 -20.10
C VAL A 31 9.01 26.81 -19.01
N PRO A 32 10.10 27.46 -18.55
CA PRO A 32 10.83 27.00 -17.37
C PRO A 32 9.91 27.01 -16.15
N THR A 33 9.91 25.92 -15.40
CA THR A 33 9.07 25.80 -14.21
C THR A 33 9.84 25.15 -13.06
N ILE A 34 9.49 25.57 -11.85
CA ILE A 34 9.92 24.93 -10.61
C ILE A 34 8.68 24.60 -9.79
N ALA A 35 8.14 23.40 -9.99
CA ALA A 35 6.90 22.98 -9.33
C ALA A 35 6.96 23.08 -7.80
N LYS A 36 8.15 22.91 -7.19
CA LYS A 36 8.40 23.04 -5.76
C LYS A 36 8.05 24.44 -5.21
N THR A 37 8.35 25.50 -5.95
CA THR A 37 8.12 26.91 -5.55
C THR A 37 6.88 27.50 -6.19
N GLY A 38 6.36 26.87 -7.25
CA GLY A 38 5.28 27.39 -8.07
C GLY A 38 5.76 28.39 -9.15
N GLU A 39 7.05 28.57 -9.29
CA GLU A 39 7.64 29.46 -10.28
C GLU A 39 7.36 28.95 -11.71
N GLY A 40 6.98 29.87 -12.60
CA GLY A 40 6.67 29.59 -14.00
C GLY A 40 5.25 29.03 -14.24
N ILE A 41 4.51 28.59 -13.21
CA ILE A 41 3.17 27.99 -13.39
C ILE A 41 2.18 28.96 -14.02
N THR A 42 2.20 30.23 -13.59
CA THR A 42 1.32 31.27 -14.15
C THR A 42 1.58 31.45 -15.64
N HIS A 43 2.84 31.47 -16.06
CA HIS A 43 3.22 31.59 -17.48
C HIS A 43 2.74 30.39 -18.31
N VAL A 44 2.79 29.18 -17.75
CA VAL A 44 2.22 27.99 -18.42
C VAL A 44 0.71 28.16 -18.64
N LEU A 45 0.00 28.65 -17.63
CA LEU A 45 -1.45 28.89 -17.72
C LEU A 45 -1.77 30.00 -18.72
N ASP A 46 -1.00 31.09 -18.76
CA ASP A 46 -1.15 32.17 -19.71
C ASP A 46 -0.98 31.67 -21.16
N HIS A 47 0.04 30.86 -21.43
CA HIS A 47 0.24 30.23 -22.75
C HIS A 47 -0.92 29.28 -23.12
N ILE A 48 -1.46 28.50 -22.16
CA ILE A 48 -2.61 27.64 -22.42
C ILE A 48 -3.82 28.46 -22.82
N VAL A 49 -4.10 29.57 -22.12
CA VAL A 49 -5.21 30.49 -22.45
C VAL A 49 -4.99 31.14 -23.82
N ASN A 50 -3.77 31.64 -24.10
CA ASN A 50 -3.43 32.23 -25.38
C ASN A 50 -3.58 31.28 -26.56
N ILE A 51 -3.25 30.00 -26.38
CA ILE A 51 -3.46 28.97 -27.40
C ILE A 51 -4.95 28.74 -27.61
N HIS A 52 -5.74 28.64 -26.55
CA HIS A 52 -7.17 28.42 -26.64
C HIS A 52 -7.88 29.61 -27.31
N GLU A 53 -7.42 30.82 -27.10
CA GLU A 53 -7.93 32.04 -27.72
C GLU A 53 -7.33 32.31 -29.10
N GLU A 54 -6.54 31.39 -29.68
CA GLU A 54 -5.87 31.52 -30.99
C GLU A 54 -4.91 32.72 -31.09
N LYS A 55 -4.43 33.23 -29.96
CA LYS A 55 -3.50 34.37 -29.90
C LYS A 55 -2.03 33.98 -30.01
N GLU A 56 -1.71 32.68 -29.87
CA GLU A 56 -0.36 32.18 -29.91
C GLU A 56 0.15 32.03 -31.35
N THR A 57 1.24 32.71 -31.66
CA THR A 57 1.81 32.75 -33.01
C THR A 57 2.87 31.67 -33.26
N LEU A 58 3.32 31.01 -32.22
CA LEU A 58 4.43 30.04 -32.27
C LEU A 58 3.98 28.62 -32.62
N LEU A 59 2.68 28.37 -32.79
CA LEU A 59 2.20 27.03 -33.09
C LEU A 59 2.52 26.61 -34.53
N LYS A 60 3.57 25.80 -34.68
CA LYS A 60 3.92 25.14 -35.96
C LYS A 60 3.75 23.64 -35.85
N HIS A 61 3.09 23.06 -36.87
CA HIS A 61 3.08 21.60 -37.00
C HIS A 61 4.46 21.11 -37.44
N ILE A 62 5.24 20.58 -36.50
CA ILE A 62 6.52 19.96 -36.79
C ILE A 62 6.30 18.46 -36.97
N HIS A 63 6.79 17.93 -38.05
CA HIS A 63 6.76 16.51 -38.35
C HIS A 63 8.15 15.91 -38.11
N ILE A 64 8.25 15.01 -37.13
CA ILE A 64 9.44 14.18 -36.97
C ILE A 64 9.50 13.24 -38.19
N ASN A 65 10.62 13.25 -38.88
CA ASN A 65 10.87 12.31 -39.98
C ASN A 65 11.43 10.99 -39.39
N TYR A 66 10.65 9.92 -39.53
CA TYR A 66 11.01 8.61 -38.99
C TYR A 66 11.89 7.78 -39.95
N GLY A 67 12.32 8.36 -41.05
CA GLY A 67 13.08 7.67 -42.09
C GLY A 67 12.19 7.20 -43.27
N SER A 68 12.81 7.10 -44.44
CA SER A 68 12.10 6.86 -45.70
C SER A 68 11.25 5.59 -45.73
N SER A 69 11.64 4.58 -44.96
CA SER A 69 10.89 3.30 -44.92
C SER A 69 9.59 3.45 -44.11
N ILE A 70 9.63 4.09 -42.93
CA ILE A 70 8.44 4.30 -42.12
C ILE A 70 7.52 5.31 -42.79
N GLU A 71 8.05 6.38 -43.37
CA GLU A 71 7.25 7.38 -44.08
C GLU A 71 6.46 6.78 -45.27
N LYS A 72 7.07 5.88 -46.01
CA LYS A 72 6.37 5.15 -47.08
C LYS A 72 5.21 4.29 -46.55
N GLU A 73 5.39 3.65 -45.43
CA GLU A 73 4.32 2.84 -44.83
C GLU A 73 3.19 3.70 -44.24
N ILE A 74 3.54 4.87 -43.68
CA ILE A 74 2.54 5.86 -43.24
C ILE A 74 1.67 6.32 -44.42
N GLU A 75 2.28 6.62 -45.58
CA GLU A 75 1.54 7.05 -46.78
C GLU A 75 0.64 5.95 -47.38
N LYS A 76 0.96 4.67 -47.16
CA LYS A 76 0.08 3.55 -47.58
C LYS A 76 -1.16 3.41 -46.70
N ILE A 77 -1.02 3.63 -45.39
CA ILE A 77 -2.13 3.49 -44.42
C ILE A 77 -3.04 4.74 -44.43
N LYS A 78 -2.46 5.90 -44.72
CA LYS A 78 -3.15 7.20 -44.68
C LYS A 78 -4.47 7.24 -45.45
N PRO A 79 -4.56 6.82 -46.73
CA PRO A 79 -5.83 6.88 -47.47
C PRO A 79 -6.95 6.02 -46.89
N LEU A 80 -6.59 4.91 -46.20
CA LEU A 80 -7.56 4.02 -45.56
C LEU A 80 -8.22 4.68 -44.35
N ILE A 81 -7.52 5.58 -43.65
CA ILE A 81 -8.03 6.28 -42.49
C ILE A 81 -8.69 7.61 -42.88
N GLU A 82 -8.14 8.32 -43.88
CA GLU A 82 -8.70 9.59 -44.39
C GLU A 82 -10.09 9.45 -45.03
N SER A 83 -10.44 8.25 -45.51
CA SER A 83 -11.77 7.99 -46.06
C SER A 83 -12.92 8.16 -45.06
N HIS A 84 -12.60 8.28 -43.75
CA HIS A 84 -13.58 8.41 -42.67
C HIS A 84 -13.26 9.66 -41.79
N ASN A 85 -13.79 10.80 -42.21
CA ASN A 85 -13.50 12.11 -41.62
C ASN A 85 -13.91 12.30 -40.14
N GLU A 86 -14.71 11.41 -39.56
CA GLU A 86 -15.24 11.58 -38.20
C GLU A 86 -14.16 11.51 -37.09
N ILE A 87 -13.05 10.80 -37.34
CA ILE A 87 -11.95 10.66 -36.36
C ILE A 87 -10.94 11.81 -36.45
N ALA A 88 -10.88 12.49 -37.59
CA ALA A 88 -9.93 13.60 -37.81
C ALA A 88 -10.22 14.84 -36.95
N VAL A 89 -11.39 14.90 -36.33
CA VAL A 89 -11.78 16.02 -35.47
C VAL A 89 -10.98 16.02 -34.16
N ASP A 90 -10.64 14.83 -33.66
CA ASP A 90 -10.02 14.71 -32.33
C ASP A 90 -8.50 14.45 -32.39
N TYR A 91 -8.01 13.74 -33.44
CA TYR A 91 -6.60 13.35 -33.53
C TYR A 91 -6.04 13.46 -34.96
N PRO A 92 -4.77 13.94 -35.13
CA PRO A 92 -4.10 13.93 -36.43
C PRO A 92 -3.93 12.51 -36.97
N PHE A 93 -4.26 12.28 -38.23
CA PHE A 93 -4.14 10.96 -38.88
C PHE A 93 -2.75 10.33 -38.71
N ARG A 94 -1.69 11.14 -38.84
CA ARG A 94 -0.32 10.66 -38.66
C ARG A 94 -0.06 10.09 -37.26
N TYR A 95 -0.63 10.70 -36.24
CA TYR A 95 -0.53 10.20 -34.86
C TYR A 95 -1.22 8.85 -34.72
N ILE A 96 -2.41 8.71 -35.27
CA ILE A 96 -3.18 7.48 -35.25
C ILE A 96 -2.38 6.34 -35.95
N ILE A 97 -1.84 6.63 -37.15
CA ILE A 97 -1.08 5.65 -37.93
C ILE A 97 0.17 5.18 -37.16
N LEU A 98 0.91 6.12 -36.58
CA LEU A 98 2.09 5.80 -35.77
C LEU A 98 1.73 4.92 -34.57
N LYS A 99 0.61 5.23 -33.89
CA LYS A 99 0.13 4.44 -32.75
C LYS A 99 -0.32 3.04 -33.17
N LEU A 100 -0.96 2.90 -34.30
CA LEU A 100 -1.29 1.60 -34.88
C LEU A 100 -0.03 0.80 -35.23
N LEU A 101 0.97 1.44 -35.83
CA LEU A 101 2.26 0.82 -36.12
C LEU A 101 3.02 0.43 -34.84
N GLU A 102 2.94 1.20 -33.76
CA GLU A 102 3.49 0.88 -32.42
C GLU A 102 2.72 -0.26 -31.72
N GLY A 103 1.51 -0.63 -32.18
CA GLY A 103 0.68 -1.67 -31.57
C GLY A 103 -0.09 -1.24 -30.33
N ASP A 104 -0.42 0.04 -30.25
CA ASP A 104 -1.22 0.57 -29.17
C ASP A 104 -2.66 0.03 -29.22
N LYS A 105 -2.99 -0.83 -28.26
CA LYS A 105 -4.31 -1.49 -28.14
C LYS A 105 -5.45 -0.49 -27.96
N HIS A 106 -5.19 0.62 -27.25
CA HIS A 106 -6.22 1.63 -27.01
C HIS A 106 -6.62 2.31 -28.33
N THR A 107 -5.64 2.69 -29.14
CA THR A 107 -5.89 3.28 -30.46
C THR A 107 -6.56 2.25 -31.41
N GLU A 108 -6.15 0.99 -31.34
CA GLU A 108 -6.80 -0.09 -32.12
C GLU A 108 -8.28 -0.27 -31.74
N GLU A 109 -8.59 -0.30 -30.43
CA GLU A 109 -9.97 -0.39 -29.95
C GLU A 109 -10.82 0.85 -30.29
N MET A 110 -10.22 2.02 -30.21
CA MET A 110 -10.87 3.29 -30.57
C MET A 110 -11.27 3.29 -32.06
N ILE A 111 -10.35 2.92 -32.93
CA ILE A 111 -10.61 2.86 -34.37
C ILE A 111 -11.62 1.76 -34.69
N LYS A 112 -11.50 0.59 -34.08
CA LYS A 112 -12.45 -0.52 -34.25
C LYS A 112 -13.89 -0.14 -33.88
N LYS A 113 -14.09 0.78 -32.94
CA LYS A 113 -15.41 1.29 -32.56
C LYS A 113 -15.96 2.31 -33.57
N SER A 114 -15.07 3.05 -34.23
CA SER A 114 -15.44 4.15 -35.14
C SER A 114 -15.55 3.70 -36.61
N PHE A 115 -14.94 2.57 -36.97
CA PHE A 115 -14.98 2.04 -38.34
C PHE A 115 -15.85 0.79 -38.40
N ALA A 116 -16.79 0.77 -39.35
CA ALA A 116 -17.67 -0.38 -39.57
C ALA A 116 -16.90 -1.60 -40.11
N ASP A 117 -15.82 -1.37 -40.88
CA ASP A 117 -14.90 -2.42 -41.37
C ASP A 117 -13.45 -2.03 -41.06
N PHE A 118 -12.91 -2.59 -39.99
CA PHE A 118 -11.53 -2.37 -39.53
C PHE A 118 -10.53 -3.34 -40.16
N GLU A 119 -10.98 -4.45 -40.74
CA GLU A 119 -10.10 -5.51 -41.27
C GLU A 119 -9.12 -5.05 -42.35
N PRO A 120 -9.49 -4.20 -43.33
CA PRO A 120 -8.54 -3.70 -44.33
C PRO A 120 -7.42 -2.87 -43.72
N ILE A 121 -7.75 -2.04 -42.71
CA ILE A 121 -6.77 -1.21 -41.99
C ILE A 121 -5.82 -2.10 -41.21
N ARG A 122 -6.35 -3.05 -40.47
CA ARG A 122 -5.58 -4.01 -39.68
C ARG A 122 -4.59 -4.80 -40.54
N LYS A 123 -5.07 -5.33 -41.68
CA LYS A 123 -4.23 -6.07 -42.59
C LYS A 123 -3.09 -5.22 -43.15
N GLN A 124 -3.38 -3.99 -43.58
CA GLN A 124 -2.36 -3.07 -44.06
C GLN A 124 -1.35 -2.68 -42.99
N VAL A 125 -1.81 -2.47 -41.74
CA VAL A 125 -0.91 -2.19 -40.61
C VAL A 125 0.02 -3.37 -40.31
N GLU A 126 -0.50 -4.60 -40.38
CA GLU A 126 0.29 -5.83 -40.16
C GLU A 126 1.33 -6.03 -41.24
N GLU A 127 0.96 -5.89 -42.54
CA GLU A 127 1.88 -5.91 -43.66
C GLU A 127 2.97 -4.83 -43.59
N SER A 128 2.58 -3.63 -43.17
CA SER A 128 3.53 -2.51 -42.97
C SER A 128 4.50 -2.77 -41.83
N ARG A 129 4.05 -3.38 -40.74
CA ARG A 129 4.91 -3.79 -39.60
C ARG A 129 5.95 -4.82 -40.04
N GLU A 130 5.53 -5.85 -40.80
CA GLU A 130 6.44 -6.85 -41.32
C GLU A 130 7.48 -6.25 -42.26
N ALA A 131 7.06 -5.34 -43.15
CA ALA A 131 7.95 -4.65 -44.06
C ALA A 131 9.01 -3.81 -43.36
N ILE A 132 8.62 -3.09 -42.29
CA ILE A 132 9.55 -2.29 -41.49
C ILE A 132 10.49 -3.21 -40.68
N ALA A 133 9.98 -4.26 -40.05
CA ALA A 133 10.79 -5.23 -39.32
C ALA A 133 11.85 -5.90 -40.21
N MET A 134 11.50 -6.27 -41.43
CA MET A 134 12.45 -6.82 -42.41
C MET A 134 13.53 -5.81 -42.83
N THR A 135 13.22 -4.52 -42.80
CA THR A 135 14.17 -3.48 -43.23
C THR A 135 15.18 -3.15 -42.17
N TYR A 136 14.77 -3.13 -40.90
CA TYR A 136 15.61 -2.67 -39.79
C TYR A 136 16.18 -3.81 -38.92
N ASP A 137 15.71 -5.04 -39.10
CA ASP A 137 16.06 -6.20 -38.25
C ASP A 137 15.82 -5.94 -36.73
N GLU A 138 14.91 -5.01 -36.43
CA GLU A 138 14.53 -4.58 -35.08
C GLU A 138 13.01 -4.49 -34.95
N ASP A 139 12.51 -4.53 -33.72
CA ASP A 139 11.10 -4.27 -33.45
C ASP A 139 10.72 -2.83 -33.84
N ILE A 140 9.57 -2.68 -34.48
CA ILE A 140 9.09 -1.39 -34.98
C ILE A 140 8.97 -0.32 -33.88
N THR A 141 8.58 -0.73 -32.67
CA THR A 141 8.51 0.16 -31.50
C THR A 141 9.88 0.75 -31.16
N SER A 142 10.92 -0.08 -31.25
CA SER A 142 12.30 0.33 -31.05
C SER A 142 12.75 1.31 -32.14
N VAL A 143 12.45 1.04 -33.40
CA VAL A 143 12.83 1.92 -34.53
C VAL A 143 12.17 3.29 -34.41
N ILE A 144 10.85 3.35 -34.13
CA ILE A 144 10.13 4.60 -33.93
C ILE A 144 10.66 5.36 -32.70
N THR A 145 10.93 4.65 -31.61
CA THR A 145 11.48 5.23 -30.39
C THR A 145 12.88 5.80 -30.63
N ASN A 146 13.76 5.07 -31.32
CA ASN A 146 15.09 5.53 -31.67
C ASN A 146 15.05 6.78 -32.56
N ALA A 147 14.13 6.89 -33.49
CA ALA A 147 13.95 8.08 -34.32
C ALA A 147 13.48 9.29 -33.49
N LYS A 148 12.52 9.08 -32.55
CA LYS A 148 12.09 10.13 -31.58
C LYS A 148 13.27 10.63 -30.75
N TYR A 149 14.07 9.71 -30.18
CA TYR A 149 15.26 10.08 -29.41
C TYR A 149 16.35 10.74 -30.27
N GLY A 150 16.49 10.33 -31.54
CA GLY A 150 17.38 10.98 -32.48
C GLY A 150 17.02 12.45 -32.70
N PHE A 151 15.73 12.75 -32.89
CA PHE A 151 15.23 14.11 -32.99
C PHE A 151 15.49 14.93 -31.70
N ILE A 152 15.16 14.35 -30.54
CA ILE A 152 15.38 14.99 -29.23
C ILE A 152 16.87 15.31 -29.03
N ARG A 153 17.77 14.36 -29.32
CA ARG A 153 19.22 14.59 -29.24
C ARG A 153 19.70 15.69 -30.17
N GLY A 154 19.16 15.72 -31.40
CA GLY A 154 19.45 16.80 -32.36
C GLY A 154 19.04 18.15 -31.81
N ALA A 155 17.81 18.28 -31.33
CA ALA A 155 17.29 19.52 -30.75
C ALA A 155 18.12 19.96 -29.53
N LEU A 156 18.46 19.03 -28.62
CA LEU A 156 19.27 19.33 -27.44
C LEU A 156 20.72 19.70 -27.80
N ASN A 157 21.32 19.08 -28.82
CA ASN A 157 22.68 19.43 -29.25
C ASN A 157 22.75 20.85 -29.82
N GLU A 158 21.65 21.37 -30.39
CA GLU A 158 21.59 22.72 -30.91
C GLU A 158 21.24 23.78 -29.85
N THR A 159 20.55 23.39 -28.79
CA THR A 159 19.97 24.33 -27.81
C THR A 159 20.54 24.24 -26.42
N LEU A 160 21.22 23.14 -26.08
CA LEU A 160 21.77 22.91 -24.74
C LEU A 160 23.31 23.05 -24.74
N GLU A 161 23.79 24.08 -24.10
CA GLU A 161 25.22 24.22 -23.74
C GLU A 161 25.46 23.37 -22.47
N TRP A 162 25.93 22.15 -22.68
CA TRP A 162 26.29 21.28 -21.57
C TRP A 162 27.60 21.69 -20.94
N LYS A 163 27.55 22.16 -19.70
CA LYS A 163 28.76 22.20 -18.88
C LYS A 163 28.89 20.87 -18.18
N GLU A 164 30.03 20.19 -18.37
CA GLU A 164 30.35 19.03 -17.53
C GLU A 164 30.24 19.47 -16.08
N GLY A 165 29.22 19.00 -15.42
CA GLY A 165 28.74 19.53 -14.15
C GLY A 165 29.82 19.43 -13.09
N VAL A 166 29.89 20.43 -12.26
CA VAL A 166 30.37 20.29 -10.89
C VAL A 166 29.49 19.21 -10.24
N GLN A 167 29.88 17.94 -10.40
CA GLN A 167 29.32 16.87 -9.61
C GLN A 167 29.41 17.33 -8.16
N ASN A 168 28.29 17.49 -7.50
CA ASN A 168 28.26 17.93 -6.12
C ASN A 168 29.08 16.90 -5.33
N ASP A 169 30.32 17.26 -4.97
CA ASP A 169 31.30 16.36 -4.34
C ASP A 169 30.68 15.69 -3.08
N LEU A 170 29.69 16.37 -2.46
CA LEU A 170 28.93 15.88 -1.34
C LEU A 170 27.93 14.79 -1.75
N GLU A 171 27.24 14.93 -2.89
CA GLU A 171 26.28 13.92 -3.37
C GLU A 171 27.02 12.63 -3.76
N TYR A 172 28.14 12.77 -4.46
CA TYR A 172 28.98 11.63 -4.84
C TYR A 172 29.55 10.91 -3.61
N LYS A 173 30.01 11.66 -2.58
CA LYS A 173 30.50 11.08 -1.33
C LYS A 173 29.39 10.39 -0.55
N ALA A 174 28.19 10.99 -0.50
CA ALA A 174 27.02 10.38 0.14
C ALA A 174 26.60 9.09 -0.58
N ASP A 175 26.51 9.11 -1.91
CA ASP A 175 26.16 7.92 -2.68
C ASP A 175 27.20 6.82 -2.54
N ARG A 176 28.48 7.15 -2.50
CA ARG A 176 29.56 6.17 -2.29
C ARG A 176 29.39 5.39 -0.97
N ILE A 177 28.87 6.05 0.07
CA ILE A 177 28.62 5.42 1.38
C ILE A 177 27.27 4.71 1.37
N LEU A 178 26.21 5.41 0.99
CA LEU A 178 24.83 4.91 1.10
C LEU A 178 24.50 3.80 0.10
N THR A 179 25.12 3.80 -1.09
CA THR A 179 24.96 2.72 -2.08
C THR A 179 26.06 1.66 -2.02
N HIS A 180 26.96 1.75 -1.02
CA HIS A 180 28.04 0.79 -0.87
C HIS A 180 27.53 -0.61 -0.57
N LYS A 181 28.11 -1.62 -1.20
CA LYS A 181 27.70 -3.04 -1.11
C LYS A 181 27.55 -3.57 0.31
N TRP A 182 28.39 -3.13 1.26
CA TRP A 182 28.40 -3.60 2.64
C TRP A 182 27.87 -2.55 3.62
N LEU A 183 28.15 -1.27 3.40
CA LEU A 183 27.74 -0.19 4.30
C LEU A 183 26.30 0.27 4.05
N GLY A 184 25.82 0.20 2.81
CA GLY A 184 24.46 0.63 2.47
C GLY A 184 23.38 -0.15 3.22
N PHE A 185 23.59 -1.45 3.44
CA PHE A 185 22.63 -2.27 4.16
C PHE A 185 22.49 -1.92 5.67
N PRO A 186 23.56 -1.76 6.44
CA PRO A 186 23.48 -1.25 7.82
C PRO A 186 22.84 0.15 7.92
N PHE A 187 23.17 1.07 7.00
CA PHE A 187 22.51 2.38 6.99
C PHE A 187 21.03 2.30 6.70
N LEU A 188 20.62 1.44 5.76
CA LEU A 188 19.21 1.18 5.50
C LEU A 188 18.50 0.66 6.77
N LEU A 189 19.07 -0.34 7.43
CA LEU A 189 18.50 -0.88 8.67
C LEU A 189 18.43 0.17 9.78
N LEU A 190 19.44 1.02 9.91
CA LEU A 190 19.46 2.12 10.88
C LEU A 190 18.32 3.13 10.62
N PHE A 191 18.15 3.59 9.36
CA PHE A 191 17.07 4.50 9.02
C PHE A 191 15.69 3.89 9.28
N LEU A 192 15.53 2.61 8.98
CA LEU A 192 14.30 1.89 9.22
C LEU A 192 14.02 1.74 10.72
N PHE A 193 15.04 1.37 11.50
CA PHE A 193 14.92 1.30 12.94
C PHE A 193 14.50 2.65 13.53
N LEU A 194 15.17 3.73 13.13
CA LEU A 194 14.81 5.08 13.59
C LEU A 194 13.39 5.48 13.18
N MET A 195 12.98 5.13 11.96
CA MET A 195 11.62 5.41 11.47
C MET A 195 10.57 4.67 12.30
N PHE A 196 10.76 3.37 12.55
CA PHE A 196 9.81 2.59 13.34
C PHE A 196 9.80 3.02 14.81
N GLU A 197 10.95 3.18 15.41
CA GLU A 197 11.09 3.65 16.80
C GLU A 197 10.39 4.99 17.00
N ALA A 198 10.66 5.96 16.12
CA ALA A 198 9.99 7.25 16.16
C ALA A 198 8.48 7.14 15.93
N THR A 199 8.03 6.26 15.03
CA THR A 199 6.61 6.06 14.76
C THR A 199 5.88 5.54 15.99
N PHE A 200 6.43 4.56 16.70
CA PHE A 200 5.77 3.97 17.86
C PHE A 200 5.90 4.84 19.10
N GLN A 201 7.08 5.39 19.40
CA GLN A 201 7.26 6.22 20.58
C GLN A 201 6.51 7.56 20.47
N LEU A 202 6.64 8.28 19.34
CA LEU A 202 5.94 9.55 19.17
C LEU A 202 4.44 9.37 18.93
N GLY A 203 4.04 8.24 18.35
CA GLY A 203 2.65 7.93 18.07
C GLY A 203 1.86 7.50 19.29
N ALA A 204 2.50 6.94 20.31
CA ALA A 204 1.85 6.50 21.53
C ALA A 204 1.12 7.65 22.24
N TYR A 205 1.77 8.80 22.43
CA TYR A 205 1.15 9.94 23.12
C TYR A 205 -0.18 10.42 22.50
N PRO A 206 -0.27 10.74 21.20
CA PRO A 206 -1.55 11.13 20.62
C PRO A 206 -2.53 9.94 20.52
N GLN A 207 -2.04 8.71 20.46
CA GLN A 207 -2.88 7.52 20.51
C GLN A 207 -3.61 7.42 21.84
N ASP A 208 -2.91 7.53 22.98
CA ASP A 208 -3.47 7.49 24.33
C ASP A 208 -4.51 8.61 24.56
N TRP A 209 -4.24 9.82 24.03
CA TRP A 209 -5.19 10.93 24.11
C TRP A 209 -6.48 10.65 23.34
N ILE A 210 -6.37 10.09 22.15
CA ILE A 210 -7.54 9.75 21.31
C ILE A 210 -8.31 8.60 21.96
N GLU A 211 -7.62 7.60 22.50
CA GLU A 211 -8.23 6.48 23.20
C GLU A 211 -9.00 6.96 24.44
N SER A 212 -8.39 7.82 25.26
CA SER A 212 -9.06 8.46 26.39
C SER A 212 -10.28 9.29 25.96
N LEU A 213 -10.19 10.00 24.82
CA LEU A 213 -11.31 10.74 24.26
C LEU A 213 -12.45 9.82 23.81
N VAL A 214 -12.13 8.74 23.13
CA VAL A 214 -13.11 7.75 22.66
C VAL A 214 -13.81 7.08 23.84
N SER A 215 -13.06 6.69 24.88
CA SER A 215 -13.60 6.14 26.13
C SER A 215 -14.50 7.15 26.82
N TRP A 216 -14.07 8.40 26.98
CA TRP A 216 -14.87 9.46 27.60
C TRP A 216 -16.20 9.71 26.86
N VAL A 217 -16.17 9.69 25.52
CA VAL A 217 -17.40 9.80 24.70
C VAL A 217 -18.30 8.58 24.91
N GLY A 218 -17.72 7.37 24.97
CA GLY A 218 -18.43 6.14 25.23
C GLY A 218 -19.15 6.14 26.59
N ASP A 219 -18.43 6.55 27.63
CA ASP A 219 -18.96 6.62 29.00
C ASP A 219 -20.04 7.70 29.11
N GLY A 220 -19.83 8.88 28.52
CA GLY A 220 -20.85 9.93 28.49
C GLY A 220 -22.16 9.51 27.78
N ILE A 221 -22.09 8.63 26.80
CA ILE A 221 -23.29 8.08 26.15
C ILE A 221 -23.98 7.07 27.06
N LYS A 222 -23.22 6.23 27.78
CA LYS A 222 -23.78 5.30 28.76
C LYS A 222 -24.49 6.00 29.90
N GLU A 223 -23.98 7.15 30.36
CA GLU A 223 -24.64 7.95 31.40
C GLU A 223 -25.95 8.61 30.95
N ILE A 224 -26.03 9.04 29.68
CA ILE A 224 -27.19 9.78 29.15
C ILE A 224 -28.29 8.81 28.67
N MET A 225 -27.91 7.65 28.15
CA MET A 225 -28.84 6.69 27.56
C MET A 225 -29.15 5.56 28.56
N PRO A 226 -30.44 5.13 28.67
CA PRO A 226 -30.75 3.96 29.45
C PRO A 226 -30.06 2.72 28.89
N GLU A 227 -29.68 1.81 29.77
CA GLU A 227 -29.09 0.52 29.38
C GLU A 227 -30.05 -0.23 28.43
N GLY A 228 -29.48 -0.71 27.33
CA GLY A 228 -30.24 -1.44 26.31
C GLY A 228 -29.50 -1.57 24.97
N MET A 229 -30.11 -2.33 24.08
CA MET A 229 -29.55 -2.65 22.77
C MET A 229 -29.03 -1.43 21.99
N LEU A 230 -29.70 -0.27 22.10
CA LEU A 230 -29.29 0.93 21.34
C LEU A 230 -28.03 1.55 21.92
N SER A 231 -27.88 1.59 23.25
CA SER A 231 -26.66 2.03 23.92
C SER A 231 -25.49 1.13 23.59
N ASP A 232 -25.70 -0.18 23.65
CA ASP A 232 -24.67 -1.17 23.32
C ASP A 232 -24.24 -1.12 21.85
N LEU A 233 -25.17 -0.91 20.92
CA LEU A 233 -24.86 -0.70 19.50
C LEU A 233 -24.02 0.56 19.29
N LEU A 234 -24.41 1.66 19.93
CA LEU A 234 -23.68 2.93 19.77
C LEU A 234 -22.27 2.84 20.35
N VAL A 235 -22.14 2.33 21.56
CA VAL A 235 -20.84 2.26 22.25
C VAL A 235 -20.00 1.09 21.71
N GLY A 236 -20.51 -0.13 21.76
CA GLY A 236 -19.78 -1.34 21.39
C GLY A 236 -19.66 -1.58 19.88
N GLY A 237 -20.63 -1.11 19.09
CA GLY A 237 -20.62 -1.28 17.62
C GLY A 237 -19.98 -0.10 16.89
N ILE A 238 -20.51 1.12 17.09
CA ILE A 238 -20.15 2.30 16.31
C ILE A 238 -18.93 3.00 16.88
N ILE A 239 -18.97 3.37 18.18
CA ILE A 239 -17.87 4.14 18.81
C ILE A 239 -16.62 3.26 18.88
N ALA A 240 -16.74 2.03 19.33
CA ALA A 240 -15.61 1.10 19.36
C ALA A 240 -15.04 0.85 17.96
N GLY A 241 -15.89 0.68 16.93
CA GLY A 241 -15.44 0.48 15.55
C GLY A 241 -14.77 1.70 14.94
N VAL A 242 -15.37 2.89 15.06
CA VAL A 242 -14.80 4.15 14.56
C VAL A 242 -13.59 4.55 15.39
N GLY A 243 -13.68 4.44 16.73
CA GLY A 243 -12.62 4.71 17.67
C GLY A 243 -11.37 3.89 17.35
N GLY A 244 -11.51 2.58 17.18
CA GLY A 244 -10.39 1.72 16.81
C GLY A 244 -9.66 2.13 15.53
N VAL A 245 -10.35 2.74 14.55
CA VAL A 245 -9.70 3.30 13.36
C VAL A 245 -8.95 4.60 13.66
N ILE A 246 -9.58 5.49 14.45
CA ILE A 246 -9.05 6.84 14.72
C ILE A 246 -7.87 6.77 15.71
N VAL A 247 -7.89 5.85 16.66
CA VAL A 247 -6.81 5.61 17.62
C VAL A 247 -5.49 5.30 16.92
N PHE A 248 -5.50 4.53 15.83
CA PHE A 248 -4.28 4.21 15.07
C PHE A 248 -3.88 5.27 14.05
N LEU A 249 -4.72 6.29 13.82
CA LEU A 249 -4.45 7.34 12.82
C LEU A 249 -3.13 8.09 13.08
N PRO A 250 -2.77 8.49 14.30
CA PRO A 250 -1.49 9.16 14.57
C PRO A 250 -0.27 8.33 14.17
N ASN A 251 -0.25 7.05 14.49
CA ASN A 251 0.84 6.16 14.12
C ASN A 251 0.99 6.05 12.60
N ILE A 252 -0.13 5.96 11.89
CA ILE A 252 -0.17 5.94 10.43
C ILE A 252 0.32 7.27 9.84
N LEU A 253 -0.08 8.41 10.41
CA LEU A 253 0.37 9.74 10.00
C LEU A 253 1.88 9.89 10.15
N ILE A 254 2.43 9.51 11.31
CA ILE A 254 3.86 9.60 11.58
C ILE A 254 4.65 8.66 10.65
N LEU A 255 4.14 7.45 10.40
CA LEU A 255 4.75 6.53 9.45
C LEU A 255 4.80 7.13 8.03
N PHE A 256 3.68 7.68 7.55
CA PHE A 256 3.64 8.35 6.24
C PHE A 256 4.52 9.60 6.18
N PHE A 257 4.63 10.33 7.27
CA PHE A 257 5.54 11.47 7.39
C PHE A 257 7.00 11.05 7.13
N PHE A 258 7.48 10.01 7.79
CA PHE A 258 8.84 9.52 7.58
C PHE A 258 9.02 8.91 6.19
N ILE A 259 8.04 8.17 5.67
CA ILE A 259 8.08 7.65 4.30
C ILE A 259 8.18 8.79 3.29
N ALA A 260 7.39 9.87 3.45
CA ALA A 260 7.44 11.03 2.57
C ALA A 260 8.81 11.73 2.62
N ILE A 261 9.42 11.86 3.80
CA ILE A 261 10.78 12.40 3.93
C ILE A 261 11.80 11.53 3.18
N LEU A 262 11.75 10.22 3.36
CA LEU A 262 12.67 9.30 2.67
C LEU A 262 12.47 9.31 1.15
N GLU A 263 11.23 9.48 0.69
CA GLU A 263 10.88 9.60 -0.73
C GLU A 263 11.37 10.93 -1.30
N ASP A 264 11.01 12.06 -0.69
CA ASP A 264 11.36 13.40 -1.15
C ASP A 264 12.89 13.67 -1.12
N THR A 265 13.61 13.06 -0.15
CA THR A 265 15.08 13.14 -0.11
C THR A 265 15.75 12.37 -1.22
N GLY A 266 15.05 11.46 -1.91
CA GLY A 266 15.61 10.55 -2.89
C GLY A 266 16.31 9.32 -2.29
N TYR A 267 16.26 9.13 -0.97
CA TYR A 267 16.86 7.95 -0.31
C TYR A 267 16.17 6.65 -0.70
N MET A 268 14.85 6.68 -0.96
CA MET A 268 14.08 5.49 -1.36
C MET A 268 14.61 4.86 -2.66
N ALA A 269 15.06 5.66 -3.62
CA ALA A 269 15.69 5.16 -4.84
C ALA A 269 17.00 4.40 -4.54
N ARG A 270 17.82 4.92 -3.60
CA ARG A 270 19.06 4.26 -3.15
C ARG A 270 18.79 2.97 -2.40
N ALA A 271 17.78 2.96 -1.53
CA ALA A 271 17.31 1.77 -0.84
C ALA A 271 16.86 0.69 -1.85
N ALA A 272 16.06 1.06 -2.83
CA ALA A 272 15.65 0.17 -3.91
C ALA A 272 16.83 -0.35 -4.72
N PHE A 273 17.82 0.49 -5.03
CA PHE A 273 19.04 0.12 -5.74
C PHE A 273 19.87 -0.92 -4.96
N ILE A 274 20.07 -0.72 -3.65
CA ILE A 274 20.81 -1.66 -2.81
C ILE A 274 20.11 -3.02 -2.78
N MET A 275 18.79 -2.99 -2.64
CA MET A 275 17.96 -4.19 -2.51
C MET A 275 17.67 -4.88 -3.84
N ASP A 276 17.89 -4.22 -4.97
CA ASP A 276 17.57 -4.75 -6.30
C ASP A 276 18.24 -6.11 -6.56
N ARG A 277 19.52 -6.25 -6.17
CA ARG A 277 20.23 -7.54 -6.30
C ARG A 277 19.56 -8.68 -5.53
N VAL A 278 19.01 -8.40 -4.34
CA VAL A 278 18.33 -9.39 -3.50
C VAL A 278 16.95 -9.67 -4.08
N MET A 279 16.22 -8.62 -4.43
CA MET A 279 14.88 -8.72 -5.02
C MET A 279 14.89 -9.45 -6.35
N HIS A 280 15.90 -9.22 -7.19
CA HIS A 280 16.06 -9.90 -8.48
C HIS A 280 16.22 -11.42 -8.32
N LYS A 281 16.91 -11.88 -7.27
CA LYS A 281 17.00 -13.33 -6.95
C LYS A 281 15.65 -13.93 -6.57
N VAL A 282 14.79 -13.15 -5.95
CA VAL A 282 13.42 -13.52 -5.60
C VAL A 282 12.47 -13.34 -6.80
N GLY A 283 12.96 -12.72 -7.86
CA GLY A 283 12.22 -12.49 -9.09
C GLY A 283 11.31 -11.27 -9.03
N LEU A 284 11.58 -10.36 -8.13
CA LEU A 284 10.92 -9.06 -7.99
C LEU A 284 11.89 -7.93 -8.35
N HIS A 285 11.35 -6.76 -8.63
CA HIS A 285 12.09 -5.54 -8.84
C HIS A 285 12.53 -4.90 -7.51
N GLY A 286 13.67 -4.19 -7.49
CA GLY A 286 14.16 -3.52 -6.28
C GLY A 286 13.15 -2.56 -5.65
N LYS A 287 12.33 -1.86 -6.44
CA LYS A 287 11.24 -1.00 -5.94
C LYS A 287 10.19 -1.76 -5.11
N SER A 288 10.02 -3.08 -5.31
CA SER A 288 9.07 -3.90 -4.53
C SER A 288 9.47 -4.04 -3.07
N PHE A 289 10.76 -3.84 -2.75
CA PHE A 289 11.26 -3.89 -1.38
C PHE A 289 10.58 -2.84 -0.49
N ILE A 290 10.34 -1.64 -1.00
CA ILE A 290 9.77 -0.52 -0.24
C ILE A 290 8.36 -0.82 0.30
N PRO A 291 7.39 -1.24 -0.55
CA PRO A 291 6.08 -1.68 -0.07
C PRO A 291 6.17 -2.88 0.89
N MET A 292 7.01 -3.88 0.59
CA MET A 292 7.17 -5.04 1.46
C MET A 292 7.67 -4.64 2.85
N LEU A 293 8.64 -3.74 2.90
CA LEU A 293 9.17 -3.23 4.15
C LEU A 293 8.12 -2.47 4.96
N SER A 294 7.35 -1.58 4.31
CA SER A 294 6.24 -0.85 4.94
C SER A 294 5.21 -1.82 5.55
N GLY A 295 5.14 -3.06 5.05
CA GLY A 295 4.29 -4.12 5.56
C GLY A 295 4.56 -4.54 7.00
N PHE A 296 5.78 -4.33 7.51
CA PHE A 296 6.10 -4.56 8.93
C PHE A 296 5.44 -3.53 9.86
N GLY A 297 5.18 -2.32 9.37
CA GLY A 297 4.40 -1.33 10.11
C GLY A 297 2.90 -1.61 9.98
N CYS A 298 2.37 -1.45 8.76
CA CYS A 298 0.95 -1.69 8.47
C CYS A 298 0.75 -2.18 7.02
N GLY A 299 0.02 -3.28 6.86
CA GLY A 299 -0.24 -3.87 5.53
C GLY A 299 -1.07 -2.98 4.59
N VAL A 300 -1.95 -2.14 5.12
CA VAL A 300 -2.82 -1.27 4.30
C VAL A 300 -2.01 -0.24 3.50
N PRO A 301 -1.20 0.64 4.14
CA PRO A 301 -0.35 1.57 3.41
C PRO A 301 0.68 0.87 2.54
N ALA A 302 1.18 -0.29 2.96
CA ALA A 302 2.11 -1.09 2.18
C ALA A 302 1.49 -1.54 0.85
N ILE A 303 0.26 -2.06 0.86
CA ILE A 303 -0.49 -2.43 -0.35
C ILE A 303 -0.74 -1.20 -1.23
N MET A 304 -1.14 -0.07 -0.65
CA MET A 304 -1.34 1.18 -1.39
C MET A 304 -0.04 1.71 -2.02
N ALA A 305 1.11 1.52 -1.38
CA ALA A 305 2.41 1.91 -1.90
C ALA A 305 2.84 1.11 -3.14
N THR A 306 2.25 -0.07 -3.38
CA THR A 306 2.54 -0.85 -4.60
C THR A 306 2.15 -0.14 -5.91
N ARG A 307 1.37 0.94 -5.85
CA ARG A 307 1.05 1.80 -7.01
C ARG A 307 2.28 2.43 -7.66
N THR A 308 3.39 2.56 -6.91
CA THR A 308 4.66 3.07 -7.43
C THR A 308 5.38 2.08 -8.34
N LEU A 309 4.90 0.83 -8.41
CA LEU A 309 5.44 -0.21 -9.28
C LEU A 309 4.80 -0.09 -10.67
N GLU A 310 5.64 0.10 -11.67
CA GLU A 310 5.23 0.30 -13.07
C GLU A 310 4.70 -0.99 -13.70
N ASN A 311 5.33 -2.13 -13.37
CA ASN A 311 4.92 -3.42 -13.90
C ASN A 311 3.73 -4.00 -13.12
N PRO A 312 2.55 -4.20 -13.76
CA PRO A 312 1.36 -4.74 -13.09
C PRO A 312 1.57 -6.13 -12.47
N LYS A 313 2.45 -6.94 -13.07
CA LYS A 313 2.75 -8.29 -12.55
C LYS A 313 3.52 -8.23 -11.24
N ASP A 314 4.57 -7.39 -11.19
CA ASP A 314 5.36 -7.18 -9.96
C ASP A 314 4.52 -6.53 -8.88
N ARG A 315 3.61 -5.63 -9.25
CA ARG A 315 2.63 -5.03 -8.34
C ARG A 315 1.75 -6.10 -7.68
N ILE A 316 1.16 -7.02 -8.46
CA ILE A 316 0.31 -8.10 -7.93
C ILE A 316 1.12 -9.06 -7.05
N ILE A 317 2.31 -9.49 -7.49
CA ILE A 317 3.17 -10.39 -6.71
C ILE A 317 3.55 -9.74 -5.38
N THR A 318 3.93 -8.45 -5.39
CA THR A 318 4.29 -7.70 -4.19
C THR A 318 3.09 -7.57 -3.24
N MET A 319 1.90 -7.23 -3.77
CA MET A 319 0.67 -7.16 -2.98
C MET A 319 0.34 -8.49 -2.30
N MET A 320 0.57 -9.62 -2.97
CA MET A 320 0.32 -10.95 -2.40
C MET A 320 1.39 -11.41 -1.40
N ALA A 321 2.59 -10.83 -1.45
CA ALA A 321 3.66 -11.11 -0.50
C ALA A 321 3.54 -10.28 0.80
N ILE A 322 3.02 -9.05 0.74
CA ILE A 322 2.87 -8.14 1.88
C ILE A 322 2.13 -8.75 3.08
N PRO A 323 1.04 -9.51 2.95
CA PRO A 323 0.34 -10.12 4.09
C PRO A 323 1.19 -11.01 4.98
N PHE A 324 2.29 -11.56 4.48
CA PHE A 324 3.22 -12.38 5.26
C PHE A 324 4.23 -11.54 6.05
N MET A 325 4.34 -10.23 5.77
CA MET A 325 5.09 -9.32 6.63
C MET A 325 4.29 -9.08 7.92
N SER A 326 4.92 -9.36 9.05
CA SER A 326 4.23 -9.24 10.34
C SER A 326 4.05 -7.78 10.70
N CYS A 327 2.82 -7.27 10.65
CA CYS A 327 2.50 -5.90 11.02
C CYS A 327 2.46 -5.72 12.55
N SER A 328 2.54 -4.46 13.01
CA SER A 328 2.52 -4.11 14.43
C SER A 328 1.30 -4.64 15.20
N ALA A 329 0.12 -4.67 14.56
CA ALA A 329 -1.10 -5.19 15.16
C ALA A 329 -1.07 -6.71 15.53
N ARG A 330 -0.10 -7.45 15.02
CA ARG A 330 0.13 -8.86 15.39
C ARG A 330 1.06 -9.01 16.60
N LEU A 331 1.85 -7.98 16.88
CA LEU A 331 2.87 -8.02 17.92
C LEU A 331 2.28 -8.30 19.32
N PRO A 332 1.16 -7.68 19.76
CA PRO A 332 0.54 -7.97 21.04
C PRO A 332 0.25 -9.47 21.24
N VAL A 333 -0.30 -10.13 20.21
CA VAL A 333 -0.59 -11.58 20.29
C VAL A 333 0.70 -12.41 20.43
N TYR A 334 1.76 -12.00 19.72
CA TYR A 334 3.03 -12.70 19.83
C TYR A 334 3.66 -12.48 21.20
N LEU A 335 3.65 -11.26 21.72
CA LEU A 335 4.18 -10.94 23.04
C LEU A 335 3.44 -11.73 24.14
N LEU A 336 2.12 -11.75 24.11
CA LEU A 336 1.30 -12.54 25.03
C LEU A 336 1.69 -14.04 25.03
N LEU A 337 1.76 -14.66 23.84
CA LEU A 337 2.07 -16.09 23.75
C LEU A 337 3.53 -16.39 24.08
N VAL A 338 4.44 -15.48 23.75
CA VAL A 338 5.87 -15.65 24.04
C VAL A 338 6.14 -15.43 25.51
N SER A 339 5.51 -14.44 26.18
CA SER A 339 5.62 -14.26 27.64
C SER A 339 5.05 -15.44 28.42
N ALA A 340 3.91 -15.98 27.95
CA ALA A 340 3.26 -17.10 28.62
C ALA A 340 4.00 -18.44 28.50
N PHE A 341 4.61 -18.74 27.34
CA PHE A 341 5.11 -20.09 27.06
C PHE A 341 6.60 -20.17 26.70
N PHE A 342 7.27 -19.03 26.46
CA PHE A 342 8.67 -18.96 26.04
C PHE A 342 9.47 -17.90 26.80
N ALA A 343 9.18 -17.68 28.08
CA ALA A 343 9.76 -16.63 28.91
C ALA A 343 11.29 -16.52 28.87
N GLU A 344 12.00 -17.68 28.80
CA GLU A 344 13.47 -17.71 28.75
C GLU A 344 14.05 -17.34 27.36
N LYS A 345 13.25 -17.40 26.26
CA LYS A 345 13.72 -17.24 24.87
C LYS A 345 12.84 -16.29 24.06
N GLN A 346 12.27 -15.29 24.70
CA GLN A 346 11.30 -14.37 24.08
C GLN A 346 11.82 -13.75 22.78
N GLY A 347 13.00 -13.13 22.80
CA GLY A 347 13.57 -12.48 21.63
C GLY A 347 13.87 -13.46 20.48
N LEU A 348 14.29 -14.70 20.80
CA LEU A 348 14.54 -15.72 19.79
C LEU A 348 13.24 -16.17 19.09
N MET A 349 12.16 -16.34 19.85
CA MET A 349 10.86 -16.75 19.28
C MET A 349 10.24 -15.66 18.42
N LEU A 350 10.31 -14.40 18.87
CA LEU A 350 9.91 -13.27 18.06
C LEU A 350 10.73 -13.19 16.76
N PHE A 351 12.04 -13.27 16.85
CA PHE A 351 12.91 -13.27 15.66
C PHE A 351 12.55 -14.41 14.70
N LEU A 352 12.31 -15.61 15.23
CA LEU A 352 11.96 -16.79 14.43
C LEU A 352 10.64 -16.58 13.66
N ILE A 353 9.60 -16.05 14.29
CA ILE A 353 8.30 -15.85 13.64
C ILE A 353 8.39 -14.79 12.54
N TYR A 354 9.15 -13.69 12.75
CA TYR A 354 9.41 -12.70 11.71
C TYR A 354 10.20 -13.29 10.54
N LEU A 355 11.22 -14.10 10.81
CA LEU A 355 12.00 -14.79 9.78
C LEU A 355 11.13 -15.74 8.95
N ILE A 356 10.25 -16.50 9.60
CA ILE A 356 9.28 -17.37 8.91
C ILE A 356 8.38 -16.55 7.98
N GLY A 357 7.89 -15.39 8.44
CA GLY A 357 7.09 -14.48 7.61
C GLY A 357 7.82 -14.04 6.34
N ILE A 358 9.08 -13.62 6.48
CA ILE A 358 9.93 -13.25 5.33
C ILE A 358 10.10 -14.44 4.37
N VAL A 359 10.35 -15.62 4.89
CA VAL A 359 10.50 -16.83 4.06
C VAL A 359 9.22 -17.13 3.28
N PHE A 360 8.05 -17.05 3.91
CA PHE A 360 6.76 -17.25 3.24
C PHE A 360 6.48 -16.17 2.18
N ALA A 361 6.83 -14.91 2.44
CA ALA A 361 6.73 -13.85 1.45
C ALA A 361 7.58 -14.13 0.20
N ILE A 362 8.83 -14.56 0.41
CA ILE A 362 9.75 -14.95 -0.66
C ILE A 362 9.21 -16.16 -1.44
N LEU A 363 8.74 -17.20 -0.74
CA LEU A 363 8.19 -18.40 -1.36
C LEU A 363 6.94 -18.07 -2.21
N THR A 364 6.06 -17.20 -1.70
CA THR A 364 4.88 -16.74 -2.43
C THR A 364 5.26 -15.97 -3.69
N ALA A 365 6.23 -15.07 -3.60
CA ALA A 365 6.72 -14.33 -4.76
C ALA A 365 7.31 -15.28 -5.83
N LEU A 366 8.17 -16.20 -5.43
CA LEU A 366 8.77 -17.20 -6.32
C LEU A 366 7.72 -18.12 -6.96
N LEU A 367 6.73 -18.58 -6.17
CA LEU A 367 5.65 -19.45 -6.65
C LEU A 367 4.80 -18.73 -7.72
N LEU A 368 4.38 -17.50 -7.45
CA LEU A 368 3.57 -16.71 -8.38
C LEU A 368 4.33 -16.39 -9.66
N LYS A 369 5.61 -16.02 -9.55
CA LYS A 369 6.47 -15.78 -10.71
C LYS A 369 6.63 -17.03 -11.58
N LYS A 370 6.85 -18.20 -10.94
CA LYS A 370 7.07 -19.47 -11.67
C LYS A 370 5.79 -20.03 -12.28
N THR A 371 4.62 -19.76 -11.69
CA THR A 371 3.33 -20.33 -12.13
C THR A 371 2.54 -19.40 -13.05
N LYS A 372 2.05 -18.26 -12.53
CA LYS A 372 1.12 -17.36 -13.25
C LYS A 372 1.80 -16.29 -14.10
N PHE A 373 2.98 -15.82 -13.71
CA PHE A 373 3.63 -14.67 -14.32
C PHE A 373 4.95 -15.05 -15.00
N LYS A 374 4.95 -16.20 -15.73
CA LYS A 374 6.06 -16.60 -16.57
C LYS A 374 6.28 -15.58 -17.69
N ASN A 375 7.51 -15.13 -17.84
CA ASN A 375 8.08 -14.25 -18.88
C ASN A 375 7.98 -12.74 -18.66
N ASN A 376 9.11 -12.16 -18.96
CA ASN A 376 9.62 -10.80 -19.09
C ASN A 376 10.16 -10.23 -17.78
N SER A 377 11.45 -10.49 -17.57
CA SER A 377 12.28 -9.53 -16.83
C SER A 377 12.57 -8.38 -17.80
N GLU A 378 11.82 -7.30 -17.72
CA GLU A 378 12.23 -6.05 -18.34
C GLU A 378 13.50 -5.60 -17.62
N GLU A 379 14.56 -5.32 -18.40
CA GLU A 379 15.78 -4.76 -17.86
C GLU A 379 15.46 -3.35 -17.36
N PHE A 380 15.60 -3.15 -16.06
CA PHE A 380 15.29 -1.87 -15.45
C PHE A 380 16.57 -1.05 -15.26
N VAL A 381 16.61 0.10 -15.91
CA VAL A 381 17.61 1.12 -15.66
C VAL A 381 17.03 2.15 -14.70
N MET A 382 17.48 2.15 -13.45
CA MET A 382 17.04 3.12 -12.44
C MET A 382 18.02 4.30 -12.39
N GLU A 383 17.54 5.47 -12.79
CA GLU A 383 18.25 6.70 -12.52
C GLU A 383 18.10 7.08 -11.03
N LEU A 384 19.21 7.39 -10.38
CA LEU A 384 19.21 7.88 -9.01
C LEU A 384 18.90 9.39 -9.03
N PRO A 385 17.75 9.82 -8.49
CA PRO A 385 17.41 11.23 -8.44
C PRO A 385 18.40 11.98 -7.54
N PRO A 386 18.70 13.29 -7.79
CA PRO A 386 19.54 14.09 -6.92
C PRO A 386 18.95 14.19 -5.51
N TYR A 387 19.82 14.33 -4.50
CA TYR A 387 19.36 14.56 -3.13
C TYR A 387 18.68 15.91 -3.02
N ARG A 388 17.53 15.93 -2.36
CA ARG A 388 16.75 17.15 -2.13
C ARG A 388 16.36 17.28 -0.68
N ILE A 389 16.41 18.50 -0.17
CA ILE A 389 15.82 18.81 1.13
C ILE A 389 14.30 18.91 0.93
N PRO A 390 13.52 18.05 1.59
CA PRO A 390 12.06 18.09 1.47
C PRO A 390 11.52 19.41 2.01
N THR A 391 10.46 19.93 1.40
CA THR A 391 9.73 21.08 1.96
C THR A 391 8.68 20.56 2.93
N TRP A 392 8.59 21.18 4.11
CA TRP A 392 7.58 20.84 5.11
C TRP A 392 6.16 20.81 4.54
N ARG A 393 5.86 21.76 3.65
CA ARG A 393 4.56 21.84 2.98
C ARG A 393 4.28 20.61 2.10
N SER A 394 5.26 20.15 1.33
CA SER A 394 5.12 18.95 0.50
C SER A 394 4.86 17.73 1.37
N VAL A 395 5.73 17.51 2.38
CA VAL A 395 5.63 16.36 3.28
C VAL A 395 4.28 16.32 4.00
N LEU A 396 3.81 17.46 4.53
CA LEU A 396 2.52 17.53 5.21
C LEU A 396 1.33 17.28 4.28
N ILE A 397 1.36 17.81 3.05
CA ILE A 397 0.31 17.54 2.04
C ILE A 397 0.30 16.06 1.69
N HIS A 398 1.45 15.46 1.37
CA HIS A 398 1.56 14.04 1.05
C HIS A 398 1.07 13.15 2.20
N MET A 399 1.47 13.45 3.43
CA MET A 399 1.02 12.77 4.63
C MET A 399 -0.50 12.85 4.79
N TRP A 400 -1.07 14.05 4.68
CA TRP A 400 -2.51 14.29 4.83
C TRP A 400 -3.34 13.61 3.74
N ASP A 401 -2.91 13.69 2.48
CA ASP A 401 -3.59 13.03 1.37
C ASP A 401 -3.64 11.51 1.53
N LYS A 402 -2.56 10.90 2.01
CA LYS A 402 -2.52 9.46 2.32
C LYS A 402 -3.45 9.11 3.50
N ALA A 403 -3.49 9.94 4.55
CA ALA A 403 -4.39 9.76 5.68
C ALA A 403 -5.87 9.86 5.28
N VAL A 404 -6.22 10.87 4.49
CA VAL A 404 -7.59 11.02 3.97
C VAL A 404 -8.00 9.84 3.07
N GLN A 405 -7.09 9.36 2.22
CA GLN A 405 -7.32 8.17 1.41
C GLN A 405 -7.54 6.93 2.28
N TYR A 406 -6.75 6.76 3.36
CA TYR A 406 -6.91 5.68 4.32
C TYR A 406 -8.29 5.74 4.99
N LEU A 407 -8.66 6.88 5.59
CA LEU A 407 -9.95 7.05 6.27
C LEU A 407 -11.14 6.82 5.33
N LYS A 408 -11.11 7.41 4.13
CA LYS A 408 -12.19 7.25 3.15
C LYS A 408 -12.34 5.81 2.66
N LYS A 409 -11.25 5.08 2.49
CA LYS A 409 -11.29 3.70 1.96
C LYS A 409 -11.62 2.67 3.02
N MET A 410 -11.10 2.87 4.24
CA MET A 410 -11.15 1.86 5.30
C MET A 410 -12.25 2.13 6.32
N GLY A 411 -12.55 3.40 6.64
CA GLY A 411 -13.50 3.76 7.69
C GLY A 411 -14.89 3.15 7.50
N THR A 412 -15.44 3.21 6.28
CA THR A 412 -16.78 2.62 5.99
C THR A 412 -16.78 1.10 6.10
N VAL A 413 -15.72 0.44 5.65
CA VAL A 413 -15.64 -1.04 5.68
C VAL A 413 -15.47 -1.53 7.11
N ILE A 414 -14.62 -0.87 7.89
CA ILE A 414 -14.38 -1.25 9.29
C ILE A 414 -15.63 -0.97 10.13
N LEU A 415 -16.29 0.17 9.93
CA LEU A 415 -17.55 0.47 10.62
C LEU A 415 -18.60 -0.62 10.36
N LEU A 416 -18.78 -1.02 9.10
CA LEU A 416 -19.74 -2.05 8.72
C LEU A 416 -19.37 -3.41 9.35
N ALA A 417 -18.08 -3.75 9.31
CA ALA A 417 -17.58 -4.98 9.95
C ALA A 417 -17.77 -4.96 11.46
N SER A 418 -17.53 -3.83 12.14
CA SER A 418 -17.72 -3.68 13.58
C SER A 418 -19.19 -3.84 13.98
N ILE A 419 -20.12 -3.24 13.22
CA ILE A 419 -21.56 -3.40 13.47
C ILE A 419 -21.98 -4.87 13.31
N ILE A 420 -21.50 -5.56 12.27
CA ILE A 420 -21.80 -6.97 12.04
C ILE A 420 -21.24 -7.82 13.18
N LEU A 421 -19.99 -7.62 13.58
CA LEU A 421 -19.36 -8.37 14.67
C LEU A 421 -20.04 -8.08 16.01
N TRP A 422 -20.41 -6.82 16.27
CA TRP A 422 -21.21 -6.47 17.45
C TRP A 422 -22.54 -7.25 17.45
N ALA A 423 -23.28 -7.24 16.35
CA ALA A 423 -24.54 -7.95 16.25
C ALA A 423 -24.38 -9.47 16.47
N LEU A 424 -23.35 -10.07 15.89
CA LEU A 424 -23.03 -11.49 16.09
C LEU A 424 -22.65 -11.82 17.53
N ASN A 425 -22.03 -10.90 18.25
CA ASN A 425 -21.66 -11.08 19.66
C ASN A 425 -22.80 -10.74 20.64
N TYR A 426 -23.66 -9.79 20.28
CA TYR A 426 -24.77 -9.36 21.11
C TYR A 426 -25.94 -10.37 21.12
N PHE A 427 -26.24 -10.96 19.97
CA PHE A 427 -27.40 -11.86 19.85
C PHE A 427 -27.04 -13.36 19.97
N PRO A 428 -27.90 -14.16 20.65
CA PRO A 428 -29.07 -13.80 21.44
C PRO A 428 -28.70 -13.11 22.75
N SER A 429 -29.48 -12.09 23.15
CA SER A 429 -29.14 -11.23 24.31
C SER A 429 -29.70 -11.76 25.63
N SER A 430 -30.49 -12.84 25.63
CA SER A 430 -31.08 -13.44 26.83
C SER A 430 -30.90 -14.95 26.81
N SER A 431 -30.48 -15.49 27.93
CA SER A 431 -30.45 -16.91 28.24
C SER A 431 -30.71 -17.12 29.72
N PRO A 432 -31.24 -18.26 30.15
CA PRO A 432 -31.49 -18.54 31.56
C PRO A 432 -30.22 -18.36 32.44
N GLU A 433 -29.07 -18.67 31.89
CA GLU A 433 -27.78 -18.52 32.57
C GLU A 433 -27.40 -17.05 32.77
N LEU A 434 -27.68 -16.19 31.80
CA LEU A 434 -27.43 -14.74 31.89
C LEU A 434 -28.35 -14.10 32.90
N ASP A 435 -29.65 -14.49 32.93
CA ASP A 435 -30.62 -13.97 33.88
C ASP A 435 -30.22 -14.30 35.33
N GLU A 436 -29.65 -15.48 35.60
CA GLU A 436 -29.11 -15.84 36.90
C GLU A 436 -27.89 -14.99 37.32
N ILE A 437 -27.00 -14.71 36.38
CA ILE A 437 -25.82 -13.89 36.64
C ILE A 437 -26.21 -12.42 36.86
N ASP A 438 -27.14 -11.90 36.06
CA ASP A 438 -27.65 -10.53 36.20
C ASP A 438 -28.38 -10.36 37.55
N ALA A 439 -29.10 -11.36 38.02
CA ALA A 439 -29.72 -11.36 39.36
C ALA A 439 -28.65 -11.34 40.49
N LYS A 440 -27.47 -11.96 40.30
CA LYS A 440 -26.37 -11.91 41.26
C LYS A 440 -25.67 -10.57 41.23
N ILE A 441 -25.38 -10.02 40.04
CA ILE A 441 -24.75 -8.71 39.86
C ILE A 441 -25.58 -7.61 40.56
N ALA A 442 -26.93 -7.69 40.44
CA ALA A 442 -27.82 -6.73 41.08
C ALA A 442 -27.80 -6.74 42.66
N GLN A 443 -27.16 -7.76 43.27
CA GLN A 443 -27.06 -7.91 44.73
C GLN A 443 -25.69 -7.54 45.29
N VAL A 444 -24.71 -7.26 44.44
CA VAL A 444 -23.33 -7.02 44.82
C VAL A 444 -23.00 -5.53 44.64
N ASP A 445 -22.12 -4.99 45.47
CA ASP A 445 -21.68 -3.60 45.39
C ASP A 445 -20.78 -3.39 44.13
N GLU A 446 -21.09 -2.35 43.33
CA GLU A 446 -20.39 -2.01 42.09
C GLU A 446 -18.87 -1.83 42.25
N ASN A 447 -18.38 -1.48 43.44
CA ASN A 447 -16.97 -1.28 43.74
C ASN A 447 -16.28 -2.54 44.30
N SER A 448 -16.92 -3.70 44.31
CA SER A 448 -16.34 -4.94 44.83
C SER A 448 -15.61 -5.75 43.78
N ASP A 449 -14.57 -6.51 44.19
CA ASP A 449 -13.89 -7.46 43.31
C ASP A 449 -14.87 -8.54 42.78
N GLU A 450 -15.90 -8.88 43.57
CA GLU A 450 -16.94 -9.82 43.19
C GLU A 450 -17.83 -9.31 42.02
N TYR A 451 -18.10 -7.98 42.00
CA TYR A 451 -18.82 -7.35 40.87
C TYR A 451 -18.01 -7.45 39.58
N ALA A 452 -16.69 -7.18 39.65
CA ALA A 452 -15.81 -7.31 38.49
C ALA A 452 -15.76 -8.76 37.97
N GLU A 453 -15.66 -9.75 38.85
CA GLU A 453 -15.64 -11.18 38.49
C GLU A 453 -16.96 -11.63 37.86
N LEU A 454 -18.10 -11.23 38.42
CA LEU A 454 -19.41 -11.54 37.87
C LEU A 454 -19.64 -10.87 36.50
N THR A 455 -19.16 -9.66 36.31
CA THR A 455 -19.25 -8.96 35.02
C THR A 455 -18.42 -9.64 33.94
N LEU A 456 -17.21 -10.11 34.28
CA LEU A 456 -16.39 -10.93 33.37
C LEU A 456 -17.04 -12.26 33.05
N LEU A 457 -17.61 -12.93 34.05
CA LEU A 457 -18.36 -14.18 33.84
C LEU A 457 -19.55 -13.95 32.91
N ARG A 458 -20.33 -12.87 33.14
CA ARG A 458 -21.43 -12.46 32.28
C ARG A 458 -21.00 -12.28 30.83
N SER A 459 -19.92 -11.53 30.60
CA SER A 459 -19.37 -11.27 29.26
C SER A 459 -18.90 -12.54 28.57
N SER A 460 -18.30 -13.47 29.33
CA SER A 460 -17.86 -14.78 28.82
C SER A 460 -19.05 -15.65 28.43
N VAL A 461 -20.07 -15.76 29.28
CA VAL A 461 -21.31 -16.54 29.02
C VAL A 461 -22.10 -15.93 27.86
N GLN A 462 -22.20 -14.59 27.80
CA GLN A 462 -22.81 -13.89 26.66
C GLN A 462 -22.09 -14.24 25.33
N SER A 463 -20.78 -14.19 25.31
CA SER A 463 -19.99 -14.53 24.11
C SER A 463 -20.12 -16.01 23.74
N GLU A 464 -20.23 -16.91 24.74
CA GLU A 464 -20.39 -18.34 24.51
C GLU A 464 -21.75 -18.69 23.88
N ASN A 465 -22.83 -18.01 24.31
CA ASN A 465 -24.20 -18.25 23.86
C ASN A 465 -24.53 -17.44 22.59
N SER A 466 -23.70 -16.51 22.20
CA SER A 466 -23.89 -15.64 21.02
C SER A 466 -23.78 -16.40 19.69
N TYR A 467 -24.18 -15.74 18.58
CA TYR A 467 -23.98 -16.31 17.24
C TYR A 467 -22.50 -16.49 16.92
N ILE A 468 -21.62 -15.58 17.37
CA ILE A 468 -20.18 -15.72 17.14
C ILE A 468 -19.61 -16.92 17.93
N GLY A 469 -20.09 -17.15 19.14
CA GLY A 469 -19.76 -18.34 19.95
C GLY A 469 -20.22 -19.63 19.28
N SER A 470 -21.44 -19.64 18.74
CA SER A 470 -21.98 -20.79 17.98
C SER A 470 -21.18 -21.07 16.72
N ILE A 471 -20.78 -20.02 15.95
CA ILE A 471 -19.90 -20.13 14.80
C ILE A 471 -18.52 -20.66 15.23
N GLY A 472 -17.97 -20.14 16.33
CA GLY A 472 -16.70 -20.60 16.89
C GLY A 472 -16.73 -22.09 17.26
N LYS A 473 -17.79 -22.54 17.94
CA LYS A 473 -18.00 -23.97 18.27
C LYS A 473 -18.17 -24.83 17.02
N PHE A 474 -18.85 -24.32 15.98
CA PHE A 474 -18.99 -25.04 14.69
C PHE A 474 -17.66 -25.16 13.93
N ILE A 475 -16.79 -24.14 13.99
CA ILE A 475 -15.49 -24.13 13.30
C ILE A 475 -14.41 -24.83 14.13
N ALA A 476 -14.52 -24.89 15.46
CA ALA A 476 -13.54 -25.49 16.36
C ALA A 476 -13.03 -26.87 15.93
N PRO A 477 -13.85 -27.81 15.42
CA PRO A 477 -13.36 -29.11 14.94
C PRO A 477 -12.35 -29.00 13.80
N VAL A 478 -12.40 -27.95 12.97
CA VAL A 478 -11.44 -27.71 11.88
C VAL A 478 -10.09 -27.29 12.44
N PHE A 479 -10.09 -26.56 13.56
CA PHE A 479 -8.89 -26.05 14.22
C PHE A 479 -8.36 -27.00 15.32
N GLN A 480 -9.15 -27.98 15.72
CA GLN A 480 -8.74 -28.98 16.71
C GLN A 480 -7.42 -29.70 16.39
N PRO A 481 -7.07 -30.02 15.11
CA PRO A 481 -5.76 -30.60 14.79
C PRO A 481 -4.59 -29.67 15.09
N LEU A 482 -4.82 -28.35 15.18
CA LEU A 482 -3.83 -27.35 15.57
C LEU A 482 -3.75 -27.15 17.10
N GLY A 483 -4.64 -27.81 17.86
CA GLY A 483 -4.75 -27.68 19.30
C GLY A 483 -5.59 -26.48 19.77
N PHE A 484 -6.39 -25.86 18.89
CA PHE A 484 -7.19 -24.69 19.25
C PHE A 484 -8.57 -25.13 19.76
N ASP A 485 -8.99 -24.57 20.88
CA ASP A 485 -10.33 -24.72 21.40
C ASP A 485 -11.31 -23.73 20.73
N TRP A 486 -12.59 -23.80 21.11
CA TRP A 486 -13.59 -22.91 20.56
C TRP A 486 -13.37 -21.43 20.96
N LYS A 487 -12.83 -21.15 22.15
CA LYS A 487 -12.51 -19.79 22.62
C LYS A 487 -11.43 -19.13 21.76
N THR A 488 -10.36 -19.86 21.50
CA THR A 488 -9.30 -19.44 20.58
C THR A 488 -9.86 -19.24 19.16
N SER A 489 -10.76 -20.12 18.71
CA SER A 489 -11.38 -20.00 17.38
C SER A 489 -12.25 -18.73 17.25
N VAL A 490 -13.02 -18.38 18.30
CA VAL A 490 -13.77 -17.12 18.36
C VAL A 490 -12.83 -15.93 18.35
N SER A 491 -11.76 -15.94 19.16
CA SER A 491 -10.77 -14.86 19.19
C SER A 491 -10.08 -14.64 17.84
N ILE A 492 -9.82 -15.71 17.08
CA ILE A 492 -9.28 -15.60 15.72
C ILE A 492 -10.32 -14.95 14.77
N LEU A 493 -11.61 -15.29 14.91
CA LEU A 493 -12.68 -14.71 14.09
C LEU A 493 -12.86 -13.21 14.36
N THR A 494 -12.88 -12.79 15.63
CA THR A 494 -12.93 -11.37 16.00
C THR A 494 -11.70 -10.62 15.50
N GLY A 495 -10.53 -11.28 15.54
CA GLY A 495 -9.26 -10.76 15.01
C GLY A 495 -9.23 -10.60 13.48
N LEU A 496 -10.25 -10.99 12.73
CA LEU A 496 -10.37 -10.63 11.31
C LEU A 496 -10.68 -9.15 11.12
N ALA A 497 -11.38 -8.52 12.05
CA ALA A 497 -11.61 -7.07 12.00
C ALA A 497 -10.31 -6.32 12.23
N ALA A 498 -9.67 -6.58 13.38
CA ALA A 498 -8.37 -6.01 13.75
C ALA A 498 -7.62 -7.03 14.62
N LYS A 499 -6.34 -7.22 14.40
CA LYS A 499 -5.59 -8.33 15.02
C LYS A 499 -5.36 -8.16 16.52
N GLU A 500 -5.31 -6.92 17.00
CA GLU A 500 -5.21 -6.59 18.43
C GLU A 500 -6.43 -7.08 19.23
N ILE A 501 -7.62 -7.12 18.61
CA ILE A 501 -8.86 -7.61 19.26
C ILE A 501 -8.72 -9.08 19.69
N VAL A 502 -7.79 -9.83 19.12
CA VAL A 502 -7.54 -11.22 19.54
C VAL A 502 -7.21 -11.30 21.02
N VAL A 503 -6.31 -10.42 21.51
CA VAL A 503 -5.88 -10.39 22.92
C VAL A 503 -7.04 -10.06 23.83
N SER A 504 -7.77 -8.98 23.57
CA SER A 504 -8.94 -8.57 24.35
C SER A 504 -10.03 -9.64 24.35
N SER A 505 -10.30 -10.27 23.21
CA SER A 505 -11.25 -11.40 23.12
C SER A 505 -10.80 -12.61 23.95
N MET A 506 -9.50 -12.89 23.96
CA MET A 506 -8.95 -13.96 24.81
C MET A 506 -9.09 -13.59 26.28
N GLY A 507 -8.83 -12.33 26.66
CA GLY A 507 -9.03 -11.84 28.03
C GLY A 507 -10.44 -12.12 28.54
N ILE A 508 -11.46 -11.74 27.77
CA ILE A 508 -12.88 -11.95 28.12
C ILE A 508 -13.21 -13.45 28.18
N LEU A 509 -12.89 -14.20 27.14
CA LEU A 509 -13.29 -15.61 27.03
C LEU A 509 -12.59 -16.52 28.04
N TYR A 510 -11.36 -16.19 28.44
CA TYR A 510 -10.63 -16.91 29.49
C TYR A 510 -10.83 -16.31 30.88
N GLN A 511 -11.71 -15.32 31.01
CA GLN A 511 -12.11 -14.69 32.29
C GLN A 511 -10.92 -14.12 33.07
N ALA A 512 -9.98 -13.52 32.36
CA ALA A 512 -8.78 -12.98 32.98
C ALA A 512 -8.94 -11.50 33.35
N ASP A 513 -9.35 -10.68 32.37
CA ASP A 513 -9.63 -9.24 32.54
C ASP A 513 -10.40 -8.74 31.31
N GLY A 514 -11.32 -7.78 31.50
CA GLY A 514 -12.08 -7.19 30.38
C GLY A 514 -11.23 -6.25 29.50
N GLU A 515 -10.18 -5.66 30.08
CA GLU A 515 -9.21 -4.78 29.43
C GLU A 515 -7.81 -5.41 29.36
N ALA A 516 -7.75 -6.76 29.26
CA ALA A 516 -6.48 -7.47 29.22
C ALA A 516 -5.64 -7.07 28.01
N ASP A 517 -4.42 -6.64 28.25
CA ASP A 517 -3.37 -6.38 27.29
C ASP A 517 -2.35 -7.53 27.23
N GLU A 518 -1.32 -7.38 26.41
CA GLU A 518 -0.26 -8.38 26.23
C GLU A 518 0.66 -8.56 27.46
N GLU A 519 0.63 -7.62 28.40
CA GLU A 519 1.43 -7.65 29.65
C GLU A 519 0.61 -8.14 30.86
N SER A 520 -0.68 -8.43 30.67
CA SER A 520 -1.57 -8.86 31.74
C SER A 520 -1.15 -10.20 32.35
N GLU A 521 -0.60 -10.18 33.55
CA GLU A 521 -0.21 -11.38 34.30
C GLU A 521 -1.41 -12.33 34.54
N LYS A 522 -2.62 -11.77 34.68
CA LYS A 522 -3.85 -12.54 34.86
C LYS A 522 -4.18 -13.34 33.60
N LEU A 523 -4.06 -12.72 32.41
CA LEU A 523 -4.32 -13.41 31.14
C LEU A 523 -3.25 -14.48 30.88
N VAL A 524 -1.98 -14.19 31.11
CA VAL A 524 -0.89 -15.17 30.98
C VAL A 524 -1.19 -16.38 31.87
N SER A 525 -1.55 -16.16 33.15
CA SER A 525 -1.87 -17.24 34.09
C SER A 525 -3.12 -18.02 33.67
N ALA A 526 -4.16 -17.34 33.17
CA ALA A 526 -5.37 -17.98 32.69
C ALA A 526 -5.11 -18.89 31.48
N LEU A 527 -4.27 -18.47 30.54
CA LEU A 527 -3.87 -19.28 29.39
C LEU A 527 -3.02 -20.49 29.77
N GLN A 528 -2.08 -20.31 30.72
CA GLN A 528 -1.24 -21.42 31.22
C GLN A 528 -2.07 -22.50 31.93
N ASN A 529 -3.13 -22.10 32.65
CA ASN A 529 -3.98 -22.99 33.43
C ASN A 529 -5.23 -23.48 32.67
N ALA A 530 -5.48 -22.99 31.45
CA ALA A 530 -6.61 -23.41 30.65
C ALA A 530 -6.56 -24.93 30.34
N GLN A 531 -7.65 -25.63 30.69
CA GLN A 531 -7.75 -27.09 30.53
C GLN A 531 -9.03 -27.47 29.75
N TYR A 532 -8.94 -28.54 28.98
CA TYR A 532 -10.08 -29.23 28.41
C TYR A 532 -10.85 -29.98 29.50
N LYS A 533 -12.06 -30.44 29.17
CA LYS A 533 -12.90 -31.22 30.08
C LYS A 533 -12.27 -32.55 30.54
N ASP A 534 -11.26 -33.04 29.82
CA ASP A 534 -10.47 -34.24 30.14
C ASP A 534 -9.27 -33.95 31.05
N GLY A 535 -9.05 -32.71 31.47
CA GLY A 535 -7.94 -32.27 32.30
C GLY A 535 -6.63 -31.99 31.56
N THR A 536 -6.60 -32.13 30.25
CA THR A 536 -5.42 -31.77 29.44
C THR A 536 -5.33 -30.26 29.23
N HIS A 537 -4.12 -29.70 29.24
CA HIS A 537 -3.92 -28.27 28.98
C HIS A 537 -4.29 -27.90 27.54
N VAL A 538 -5.07 -26.83 27.37
CA VAL A 538 -5.41 -26.27 26.06
C VAL A 538 -4.16 -25.74 25.38
N PHE A 539 -3.37 -24.95 26.10
CA PHE A 539 -2.13 -24.38 25.58
C PHE A 539 -0.91 -25.16 26.08
N THR A 540 -0.15 -25.62 25.12
CA THR A 540 1.22 -26.10 25.29
C THR A 540 2.15 -25.19 24.50
N PRO A 541 3.49 -25.20 24.71
CA PRO A 541 4.41 -24.42 23.88
C PRO A 541 4.25 -24.69 22.37
N ILE A 542 3.89 -25.91 21.98
CA ILE A 542 3.64 -26.29 20.58
C ILE A 542 2.36 -25.61 20.06
N VAL A 543 1.29 -25.64 20.85
CA VAL A 543 0.01 -25.01 20.48
C VAL A 543 0.16 -23.48 20.41
N ALA A 544 0.88 -22.88 21.36
CA ALA A 544 1.19 -21.46 21.35
C ALA A 544 1.98 -21.05 20.10
N PHE A 545 3.01 -21.84 19.74
CA PHE A 545 3.75 -21.61 18.50
C PHE A 545 2.90 -21.83 17.25
N SER A 546 2.03 -22.83 17.24
CA SER A 546 1.07 -23.09 16.17
C SER A 546 0.11 -21.91 16.00
N LEU A 547 -0.36 -21.31 17.10
CA LEU A 547 -1.24 -20.13 17.06
C LEU A 547 -0.51 -18.89 16.51
N MET A 548 0.72 -18.63 16.94
CA MET A 548 1.54 -17.56 16.37
C MET A 548 1.73 -17.73 14.85
N LEU A 549 2.06 -18.95 14.43
CA LEU A 549 2.22 -19.28 13.01
C LEU A 549 0.91 -19.14 12.24
N PHE A 550 -0.20 -19.57 12.82
CA PHE A 550 -1.52 -19.42 12.22
C PHE A 550 -1.89 -17.95 12.02
N ILE A 551 -1.68 -17.10 13.04
CA ILE A 551 -1.93 -15.65 12.95
C ILE A 551 -1.04 -14.97 11.91
N LEU A 552 0.20 -15.45 11.74
CA LEU A 552 1.10 -14.99 10.70
C LEU A 552 0.57 -15.32 9.30
N LEU A 553 0.10 -16.55 9.09
CA LEU A 553 -0.26 -17.08 7.76
C LEU A 553 -1.72 -16.84 7.39
N CYS A 554 -2.60 -16.65 8.39
CA CYS A 554 -4.02 -16.41 8.13
C CYS A 554 -4.25 -15.08 7.42
N SER A 555 -5.49 -14.94 6.91
CA SER A 555 -5.92 -13.70 6.24
C SER A 555 -5.55 -12.45 7.06
N PRO A 556 -5.04 -11.40 6.43
CA PRO A 556 -4.83 -10.12 7.09
C PRO A 556 -6.17 -9.51 7.57
N CYS A 557 -6.12 -8.40 8.29
CA CYS A 557 -7.33 -7.70 8.71
C CYS A 557 -8.22 -7.30 7.51
N ILE A 558 -9.51 -7.12 7.74
CA ILE A 558 -10.50 -6.74 6.69
C ILE A 558 -10.05 -5.50 5.91
N ALA A 559 -9.42 -4.54 6.59
CA ALA A 559 -8.86 -3.35 5.95
C ALA A 559 -7.81 -3.69 4.89
N ALA A 560 -6.87 -4.59 5.20
CA ALA A 560 -5.84 -5.01 4.24
C ALA A 560 -6.42 -5.83 3.09
N VAL A 561 -7.40 -6.71 3.35
CA VAL A 561 -8.11 -7.46 2.30
C VAL A 561 -8.84 -6.51 1.35
N THR A 562 -9.52 -5.50 1.90
CA THR A 562 -10.22 -4.48 1.10
C THR A 562 -9.25 -3.64 0.27
N ALA A 563 -8.10 -3.26 0.86
CA ALA A 563 -7.05 -2.56 0.12
C ALA A 563 -6.54 -3.43 -1.04
N LEU A 564 -6.27 -4.71 -0.80
CA LEU A 564 -5.81 -5.66 -1.81
C LEU A 564 -6.84 -5.83 -2.94
N ALA A 565 -8.12 -5.98 -2.62
CA ALA A 565 -9.19 -6.08 -3.62
C ALA A 565 -9.27 -4.80 -4.48
N LYS A 566 -9.26 -3.62 -3.86
CA LYS A 566 -9.34 -2.34 -4.59
C LYS A 566 -8.09 -2.05 -5.43
N GLU A 567 -6.91 -2.40 -4.96
CA GLU A 567 -5.65 -2.15 -5.68
C GLU A 567 -5.36 -3.20 -6.76
N SER A 568 -5.94 -4.40 -6.66
CA SER A 568 -5.79 -5.44 -7.69
C SER A 568 -6.68 -5.21 -8.90
N THR A 569 -7.75 -4.39 -8.77
CA THR A 569 -8.69 -4.06 -9.85
C THR A 569 -8.40 -2.71 -10.51
N ALA A 570 -7.51 -1.92 -9.94
CA ALA A 570 -7.04 -0.63 -10.46
C ALA A 570 -5.71 -0.81 -11.18
#